data_931bec22d257f8772992794bf7745273
#
_entry.id   931bec22d257f8772992794bf7745273
#
_cell.length_a   1.000
_cell.length_b   1.000
_cell.length_c   1.000
_cell.angle_alpha   90.00
_cell.angle_beta   90.00
_cell.angle_gamma   90.00
#
_symmetry.space_group_name_H-M   'P 1'
#
loop_
_entity.id
_entity.type
_entity.pdbx_description
1 polymer ?
#
loop_
_entity_poly.entity_id
_entity_poly.type
_entity_poly.pdbx_seq_one_letter_code
_entity_poly.pdbx_strand_id
1 'polypeptide(L)'
;MPRKQYFDQQVSPFSHWHREQHDGINYFDIDVVGTCPACAKPLFLADTIYNKDFNFRGKSHWQQRPYVFLAQAAEIPFYEFFYTVDESTPFRNIIRFDITRI
;
A
#
# COMPACT_ATOMS: atom_id res chain seq x y z
N MET A 1 12.51 19.66 -3.34
CA MET A 1 12.38 19.30 -1.94
C MET A 1 12.71 17.85 -1.72
N PRO A 2 13.46 17.57 -0.72
CA PRO A 2 13.75 16.17 -0.42
C PRO A 2 12.49 15.43 -0.04
N ARG A 3 12.26 14.29 -0.66
CA ARG A 3 11.12 13.48 -0.34
C ARG A 3 11.13 13.02 1.10
N LYS A 4 12.32 12.72 1.61
CA LYS A 4 12.46 12.31 2.98
C LYS A 4 11.90 13.35 3.93
N GLN A 5 12.23 14.60 3.70
CA GLN A 5 11.73 15.66 4.55
C GLN A 5 10.21 15.73 4.48
N TYR A 6 9.66 15.57 3.29
CA TYR A 6 8.23 15.60 3.12
C TYR A 6 7.56 14.48 3.92
N PHE A 7 8.07 13.27 3.81
CA PHE A 7 7.51 12.15 4.54
C PHE A 7 7.72 12.25 6.04
N ASP A 8 8.85 12.78 6.46
CA ASP A 8 9.13 12.93 7.88
C ASP A 8 8.15 13.86 8.54
N GLN A 9 7.66 14.81 7.80
CA GLN A 9 6.76 15.72 8.37
C GLN A 9 5.42 15.24 8.35
N GLN A 10 5.31 14.32 7.74
CA GLN A 10 4.40 13.76 7.62
C GLN A 10 3.44 13.74 6.94
N VAL A 11 2.63 13.68 6.99
CA VAL A 11 1.41 13.58 6.29
C VAL A 11 1.11 14.84 5.56
N SER A 12 0.53 14.73 4.34
CA SER A 12 0.08 15.87 3.59
C SER A 12 -1.07 16.54 4.33
N PRO A 13 -1.38 17.81 4.02
CA PRO A 13 -2.53 18.47 4.63
C PRO A 13 -3.83 17.71 4.43
N PHE A 14 -4.02 17.10 3.26
CA PHE A 14 -5.23 16.32 3.02
C PHE A 14 -5.30 15.08 3.91
N SER A 15 -4.19 14.35 4.02
CA SER A 15 -4.15 13.17 4.87
C SER A 15 -4.43 13.51 6.31
N HIS A 16 -3.90 14.64 6.77
CA HIS A 16 -4.14 15.10 8.11
C HIS A 16 -5.61 15.46 8.31
N TRP A 17 -6.19 16.14 7.34
CA TRP A 17 -7.57 16.56 7.39
C TRP A 17 -8.52 15.36 7.43
N HIS A 18 -8.35 14.38 6.56
CA HIS A 18 -9.31 13.30 6.48
C HIS A 18 -9.25 12.38 7.71
N ARG A 19 -8.13 12.36 8.42
CA ARG A 19 -8.05 11.57 9.64
C ARG A 19 -8.89 12.15 10.77
N GLU A 20 -9.18 13.41 10.68
CA GLU A 20 -9.95 14.10 11.71
C GLU A 20 -11.44 14.19 11.39
N GLN A 21 -11.86 13.72 10.23
CA GLN A 21 -13.24 13.79 9.85
C GLN A 21 -14.04 12.65 10.47
N HIS A 22 -15.26 12.98 10.90
CA HIS A 22 -16.16 12.02 11.51
C HIS A 22 -17.53 12.12 10.86
N ASP A 23 -17.55 12.10 9.53
CA ASP A 23 -18.76 12.30 8.75
C ASP A 23 -19.43 10.98 8.33
N GLY A 24 -18.99 9.86 8.92
CA GLY A 24 -19.55 8.57 8.58
C GLY A 24 -18.90 7.92 7.39
N ILE A 25 -17.85 8.52 6.86
CA ILE A 25 -17.08 7.97 5.74
C ILE A 25 -15.69 7.62 6.23
N ASN A 26 -15.25 6.40 5.95
CA ASN A 26 -13.88 5.99 6.22
C ASN A 26 -13.04 6.27 4.99
N TYR A 27 -11.85 6.78 5.21
CA TYR A 27 -10.92 7.08 4.12
C TYR A 27 -9.88 5.97 4.04
N PHE A 28 -9.48 5.66 2.82
CA PHE A 28 -8.66 4.50 2.57
C PHE A 28 -7.64 4.83 1.48
N ASP A 29 -6.37 4.59 1.78
CA ASP A 29 -5.29 4.86 0.84
C ASP A 29 -4.91 3.60 0.09
N ILE A 30 -4.63 3.74 -1.20
CA ILE A 30 -4.17 2.64 -2.03
C ILE A 30 -2.66 2.76 -2.16
N ASP A 31 -1.94 1.71 -1.77
CA ASP A 31 -0.48 1.73 -1.82
C ASP A 31 0.05 1.65 -3.25
N VAL A 32 -0.48 0.72 -4.04
CA VAL A 32 0.07 0.46 -5.37
C VAL A 32 -1.05 0.18 -6.36
N VAL A 33 -0.98 0.84 -7.50
CA VAL A 33 -1.77 0.49 -8.67
C VAL A 33 -0.77 0.22 -9.79
N GLY A 34 -0.71 -1.04 -10.24
CA GLY A 34 0.12 -1.37 -11.40
C GLY A 34 -0.61 -1.00 -12.67
N THR A 35 0.05 -0.35 -13.59
CA THR A 35 -0.58 0.12 -14.82
C THR A 35 0.19 -0.34 -16.06
N CYS A 36 -0.51 -0.40 -17.15
CA CYS A 36 0.10 -0.73 -18.44
C CYS A 36 0.97 0.45 -18.90
N PRO A 37 2.23 0.23 -19.23
CA PRO A 37 3.09 1.32 -19.67
C PRO A 37 2.66 1.94 -20.99
N ALA A 38 1.91 1.22 -21.80
CA ALA A 38 1.49 1.71 -23.11
C ALA A 38 0.24 2.55 -23.05
N CYS A 39 -0.73 2.19 -22.18
CA CYS A 39 -2.03 2.88 -22.19
C CYS A 39 -2.48 3.33 -20.82
N ALA A 40 -1.68 3.08 -19.79
CA ALA A 40 -1.95 3.45 -18.40
C ALA A 40 -3.17 2.76 -17.79
N LYS A 41 -3.70 1.74 -18.42
CA LYS A 41 -4.81 0.99 -17.87
C LYS A 41 -4.38 0.28 -16.59
N PRO A 42 -5.18 0.32 -15.53
CA PRO A 42 -4.86 -0.41 -14.31
C PRO A 42 -4.84 -1.92 -14.56
N LEU A 43 -3.80 -2.58 -14.05
CA LEU A 43 -3.61 -4.02 -14.23
C LEU A 43 -3.81 -4.79 -12.93
N PHE A 44 -3.50 -4.16 -11.79
CA PHE A 44 -3.68 -4.80 -10.49
C PHE A 44 -3.63 -3.75 -9.38
N LEU A 45 -4.14 -4.13 -8.22
CA LEU A 45 -3.97 -3.37 -6.99
C LEU A 45 -3.09 -4.17 -6.06
N ALA A 46 -2.33 -3.49 -5.23
CA ALA A 46 -1.54 -4.17 -4.22
C ALA A 46 -1.44 -3.34 -2.95
N ASP A 47 -1.37 -4.06 -1.84
CA ASP A 47 -1.10 -3.48 -0.54
C ASP A 47 0.30 -3.92 -0.15
N THR A 48 1.11 -3.03 0.40
CA THR A 48 2.47 -3.36 0.79
C THR A 48 2.52 -3.59 2.29
N ILE A 49 3.17 -4.67 2.70
CA ILE A 49 3.24 -5.07 4.09
C ILE A 49 4.70 -5.27 4.46
N TYR A 50 5.22 -4.32 5.23
CA TYR A 50 6.56 -4.45 5.77
C TYR A 50 6.52 -5.36 6.98
N ASN A 51 7.38 -6.33 7.01
CA ASN A 51 7.44 -7.24 8.12
C ASN A 51 8.88 -7.54 8.46
N LYS A 52 9.34 -7.04 9.60
CA LYS A 52 10.71 -7.19 10.01
C LYS A 52 11.09 -8.66 10.17
N ASP A 53 10.16 -9.46 10.69
CA ASP A 53 10.42 -10.88 10.94
C ASP A 53 9.95 -11.74 9.78
N PHE A 54 9.38 -11.15 8.76
CA PHE A 54 8.92 -11.81 7.53
C PHE A 54 8.00 -12.99 7.81
N ASN A 55 6.99 -12.78 8.62
CA ASN A 55 6.11 -13.86 9.05
C ASN A 55 4.84 -14.01 8.21
N PHE A 56 4.71 -13.32 7.10
CA PHE A 56 3.61 -13.46 6.14
C PHE A 56 2.21 -13.24 6.71
N ARG A 57 2.10 -12.59 7.85
CA ARG A 57 0.79 -12.29 8.38
C ARG A 57 0.20 -11.12 7.60
N GLY A 58 -0.81 -11.41 6.79
CA GLY A 58 -1.49 -10.39 6.00
C GLY A 58 -2.43 -9.55 6.84
N LYS A 59 -3.07 -8.60 6.20
CA LYS A 59 -4.07 -7.77 6.86
C LYS A 59 -5.35 -8.55 7.07
N SER A 60 -6.18 -8.10 8.00
CA SER A 60 -7.44 -8.75 8.28
C SER A 60 -8.38 -8.63 7.09
N HIS A 61 -9.41 -9.50 7.06
CA HIS A 61 -10.42 -9.46 6.03
C HIS A 61 -11.04 -8.07 5.91
N TRP A 62 -11.33 -7.44 7.05
CA TRP A 62 -11.94 -6.10 7.07
C TRP A 62 -11.03 -5.06 6.44
N GLN A 63 -9.72 -5.14 6.71
CA GLN A 63 -8.75 -4.20 6.14
C GLN A 63 -8.56 -4.41 4.64
N GLN A 64 -8.81 -5.62 4.15
CA GLN A 64 -8.68 -5.92 2.73
C GLN A 64 -9.91 -5.53 1.93
N ARG A 65 -11.07 -5.40 2.57
CA ARG A 65 -12.34 -5.23 1.85
C ARG A 65 -12.37 -4.07 0.84
N PRO A 66 -11.87 -2.88 1.17
CA PRO A 66 -11.89 -1.80 0.17
C PRO A 66 -11.12 -2.16 -1.10
N TYR A 67 -9.97 -2.85 -0.93
CA TYR A 67 -9.21 -3.32 -2.09
C TYR A 67 -9.99 -4.34 -2.88
N VAL A 68 -10.62 -5.28 -2.18
CA VAL A 68 -11.38 -6.35 -2.83
C VAL A 68 -12.54 -5.78 -3.64
N PHE A 69 -13.30 -4.87 -3.04
CA PHE A 69 -14.42 -4.25 -3.75
C PHE A 69 -13.94 -3.48 -4.98
N LEU A 70 -12.88 -2.70 -4.83
CA LEU A 70 -12.38 -1.91 -5.94
C LEU A 70 -11.81 -2.79 -7.05
N ALA A 71 -11.06 -3.81 -6.68
CA ALA A 71 -10.48 -4.73 -7.64
C ALA A 71 -11.58 -5.47 -8.42
N GLN A 72 -12.62 -5.90 -7.73
CA GLN A 72 -13.75 -6.56 -8.38
C GLN A 72 -14.46 -5.61 -9.35
N ALA A 73 -14.67 -4.37 -8.94
CA ALA A 73 -15.33 -3.39 -9.79
C ALA A 73 -14.50 -3.10 -11.04
N ALA A 74 -13.19 -3.11 -10.93
CA ALA A 74 -12.30 -2.86 -12.05
C ALA A 74 -11.92 -4.14 -12.81
N GLU A 75 -12.33 -5.30 -12.30
CA GLU A 75 -12.02 -6.60 -12.88
C GLU A 75 -10.53 -6.86 -12.99
N ILE A 76 -9.80 -6.52 -11.93
CA ILE A 76 -8.36 -6.71 -11.84
C ILE A 76 -8.04 -7.45 -10.55
N PRO A 77 -6.88 -8.13 -10.49
CA PRO A 77 -6.50 -8.83 -9.27
C PRO A 77 -6.00 -7.89 -8.18
N PHE A 78 -6.06 -8.38 -6.95
CA PHE A 78 -5.52 -7.70 -5.79
C PHE A 78 -4.48 -8.61 -5.13
N TYR A 79 -3.33 -8.02 -4.78
CA TYR A 79 -2.21 -8.74 -4.17
C TYR A 79 -1.80 -8.10 -2.85
N GLU A 80 -1.16 -8.89 -2.01
CA GLU A 80 -0.41 -8.37 -0.88
C GLU A 80 1.08 -8.59 -1.16
N PHE A 81 1.87 -7.52 -1.06
CA PHE A 81 3.31 -7.56 -1.27
C PHE A 81 3.98 -7.51 0.09
N PHE A 82 4.57 -8.62 0.49
CA PHE A 82 5.29 -8.72 1.75
C PHE A 82 6.76 -8.44 1.49
N TYR A 83 7.39 -7.66 2.33
CA TYR A 83 8.82 -7.39 2.14
C TYR A 83 9.50 -7.12 3.48
N THR A 84 10.82 -7.29 3.48
CA THR A 84 11.66 -6.83 4.57
C THR A 84 12.89 -6.18 3.96
N VAL A 85 13.59 -5.39 4.75
CA VAL A 85 14.70 -4.61 4.27
C VAL A 85 15.94 -4.88 5.10
N ASP A 86 17.10 -4.52 4.56
CA ASP A 86 18.37 -4.57 5.28
C ASP A 86 18.47 -3.30 6.12
N GLU A 87 18.20 -3.42 7.41
CA GLU A 87 18.24 -2.29 8.32
C GLU A 87 19.65 -1.78 8.56
N SER A 88 20.66 -2.57 8.21
CA SER A 88 22.05 -2.19 8.47
C SER A 88 22.62 -1.24 7.44
N THR A 89 21.87 -0.96 6.35
CA THR A 89 22.33 -0.06 5.31
C THR A 89 21.51 1.23 5.32
N PRO A 90 22.12 2.36 4.93
CA PRO A 90 21.37 3.61 4.89
C PRO A 90 20.26 3.62 3.84
N PHE A 91 20.35 2.76 2.84
CA PHE A 91 19.36 2.73 1.77
C PHE A 91 18.20 1.78 2.07
N ARG A 92 18.32 0.96 3.11
CA ARG A 92 17.29 0.02 3.50
C ARG A 92 16.80 -0.78 2.29
N ASN A 93 17.73 -1.41 1.61
CA ASN A 93 17.40 -2.19 0.41
C ASN A 93 16.49 -3.36 0.76
N ILE A 94 15.54 -3.65 -0.11
CA ILE A 94 14.68 -4.80 0.07
C ILE A 94 15.52 -6.05 -0.14
N ILE A 95 15.53 -6.93 0.87
CA ILE A 95 16.29 -8.16 0.82
C ILE A 95 15.42 -9.41 0.76
N ARG A 96 14.12 -9.24 0.96
CA ARG A 96 13.16 -10.34 0.82
C ARG A 96 11.83 -9.78 0.37
N PHE A 97 11.20 -10.47 -0.57
CA PHE A 97 9.96 -10.00 -1.15
C PHE A 97 9.11 -11.21 -1.54
N ASP A 98 7.84 -11.16 -1.21
CA ASP A 98 6.91 -12.22 -1.57
C ASP A 98 5.58 -11.61 -1.97
N ILE A 99 4.84 -12.30 -2.84
CA ILE A 99 3.58 -11.82 -3.38
C ILE A 99 2.51 -12.86 -3.11
N THR A 100 1.42 -12.43 -2.51
CA THR A 100 0.27 -13.30 -2.29
C THR A 100 -0.93 -12.71 -3.02
N ARG A 101 -1.59 -13.51 -3.83
CA ARG A 101 -2.84 -13.07 -4.47
C ARG A 101 -4.00 -13.30 -3.54
N ILE A 102 -4.82 -12.30 -3.41
CA ILE A 102 -6.01 -12.38 -2.57
C ILE A 102 -7.24 -12.74 -3.39
#